data_93b492a820e9d06ba023cecfc1e3a2d5
#
_entry.id   93b492a820e9d06ba023cecfc1e3a2d5
#
_cell.length_a   1.000
_cell.length_b   1.000
_cell.length_c   1.000
_cell.angle_alpha   90.00
_cell.angle_beta   90.00
_cell.angle_gamma   90.00
#
_symmetry.space_group_name_H-M   'P 1'
#
loop_
_entity.id
_entity.type
_entity.pdbx_description
1 polymer ?
#
loop_
_entity_poly.entity_id
_entity_poly.type
_entity_poly.pdbx_seq_one_letter_code
_entity_poly.pdbx_strand_id
1 'polypeptide(L)'
;MEDDPNFGKLSARDREFHLWASKQVRGKADSPGTLPGGLDMLLDCVAQADAIGKDKSHPLGDKPLVDISAGDAPPIPAPAAEQWRAKYTELHSKLLSLSVNSNDLTAENSGHFIIIDRPDVVIDAIGQVVQSVRNNSKL
;
A
#
# COMPACT_ATOMS: atom_id res chain seq x y z
N MET A 1 -2.36 20.38 7.77
CA MET A 1 -1.53 20.00 6.61
C MET A 1 -0.66 21.15 6.12
N GLU A 2 -1.20 22.37 5.95
CA GLU A 2 -0.37 23.57 5.69
C GLU A 2 0.50 23.95 6.89
N ASP A 3 0.16 23.47 8.09
CA ASP A 3 0.93 23.64 9.32
C ASP A 3 2.03 22.59 9.50
N ASP A 4 2.19 21.64 8.58
CA ASP A 4 3.27 20.65 8.60
C ASP A 4 4.58 21.34 8.21
N PRO A 5 5.62 21.35 9.08
CA PRO A 5 6.90 21.99 8.80
C PRO A 5 7.62 21.41 7.58
N ASN A 6 7.23 20.22 7.11
CA ASN A 6 7.79 19.59 5.91
C ASN A 6 7.02 19.96 4.63
N PHE A 7 5.78 20.45 4.73
CA PHE A 7 4.99 20.83 3.56
C PHE A 7 5.68 21.85 2.65
N GLY A 8 6.37 22.82 3.27
CA GLY A 8 7.16 23.83 2.54
C GLY A 8 8.38 23.29 1.80
N LYS A 9 8.88 22.07 2.16
CA LYS A 9 10.03 21.44 1.53
C LYS A 9 9.65 20.61 0.29
N LEU A 10 8.37 20.34 0.09
CA LEU A 10 7.87 19.61 -1.05
C LEU A 10 8.04 20.41 -2.35
N SER A 11 8.19 19.71 -3.48
CA SER A 11 8.12 20.34 -4.80
C SER A 11 6.76 21.01 -5.02
N ALA A 12 6.67 21.95 -5.96
CA ALA A 12 5.41 22.60 -6.29
C ALA A 12 4.34 21.59 -6.70
N ARG A 13 4.71 20.55 -7.48
CA ARG A 13 3.85 19.47 -7.93
C ARG A 13 3.34 18.62 -6.76
N ASP A 14 4.21 18.27 -5.81
CA ASP A 14 3.84 17.45 -4.67
C ASP A 14 2.91 18.19 -3.72
N ARG A 15 3.15 19.50 -3.50
CA ARG A 15 2.23 20.35 -2.75
C ARG A 15 0.84 20.41 -3.40
N GLU A 16 0.78 20.56 -4.72
CA GLU A 16 -0.48 20.59 -5.46
C GLU A 16 -1.23 19.25 -5.32
N PHE A 17 -0.51 18.12 -5.44
CA PHE A 17 -1.08 16.80 -5.23
C PHE A 17 -1.62 16.63 -3.80
N HIS A 18 -0.85 17.01 -2.78
CA HIS A 18 -1.30 16.93 -1.38
C HIS A 18 -2.53 17.80 -1.10
N LEU A 19 -2.59 19.01 -1.68
CA LEU A 19 -3.75 19.89 -1.57
C LEU A 19 -4.98 19.29 -2.28
N TRP A 20 -4.80 18.71 -3.46
CA TRP A 20 -5.86 18.00 -4.17
C TRP A 20 -6.36 16.80 -3.38
N ALA A 21 -5.47 15.95 -2.92
CA ALA A 21 -5.82 14.75 -2.14
C ALA A 21 -6.57 15.11 -0.85
N SER A 22 -6.11 16.15 -0.14
CA SER A 22 -6.77 16.61 1.09
C SER A 22 -8.18 17.17 0.85
N LYS A 23 -8.42 17.79 -0.30
CA LYS A 23 -9.76 18.24 -0.71
C LYS A 23 -10.69 17.06 -1.00
N GLN A 24 -10.19 15.99 -1.63
CA GLN A 24 -10.98 14.78 -1.89
C GLN A 24 -11.42 14.09 -0.60
N VAL A 25 -10.54 14.06 0.41
CA VAL A 25 -10.85 13.46 1.72
C VAL A 25 -11.82 14.35 2.52
N ARG A 26 -11.59 15.67 2.56
CA ARG A 26 -12.42 16.61 3.32
C ARG A 26 -13.80 16.83 2.72
N GLY A 27 -13.93 16.84 1.40
CA GLY A 27 -15.20 17.10 0.72
C GLY A 27 -16.26 16.00 0.93
N LYS A 28 -15.89 14.88 1.58
CA LYS A 28 -16.79 13.77 1.93
C LYS A 28 -17.05 13.65 3.44
N ALA A 29 -16.39 14.46 4.25
CA ALA A 29 -16.47 14.40 5.71
C ALA A 29 -17.66 15.13 6.33
N ASP A 30 -18.44 15.87 5.54
CA ASP A 30 -19.49 16.76 6.04
C ASP A 30 -20.86 16.10 6.20
N SER A 31 -20.97 14.77 6.08
CA SER A 31 -22.18 14.03 6.40
C SER A 31 -22.05 13.41 7.79
N PRO A 32 -22.85 13.86 8.80
CA PRO A 32 -22.82 13.26 10.12
C PRO A 32 -23.21 11.78 10.05
N GLY A 33 -22.31 10.89 10.43
CA GLY A 33 -22.58 9.46 10.59
C GLY A 33 -22.08 8.55 9.46
N THR A 34 -21.46 9.06 8.40
CA THR A 34 -20.78 8.26 7.39
C THR A 34 -19.27 8.39 7.58
N LEU A 35 -18.60 7.26 7.80
CA LEU A 35 -17.18 7.17 7.47
C LEU A 35 -17.01 7.66 6.03
N PRO A 36 -15.93 8.36 5.68
CA PRO A 36 -15.69 8.76 4.29
C PRO A 36 -15.99 7.57 3.38
N GLY A 37 -16.84 7.71 2.39
CA GLY A 37 -17.33 6.57 1.56
C GLY A 37 -16.24 5.74 0.88
N GLY A 38 -14.99 6.18 0.96
CA GLY A 38 -13.81 5.38 0.63
C GLY A 38 -13.44 4.34 1.69
N LEU A 39 -13.77 4.57 2.95
CA LEU A 39 -13.47 3.61 4.02
C LEU A 39 -14.49 2.46 4.04
N ASP A 40 -15.76 2.74 3.81
CA ASP A 40 -16.79 1.70 3.69
C ASP A 40 -16.49 0.78 2.50
N MET A 41 -16.13 1.35 1.35
CA MET A 41 -15.71 0.57 0.18
C MET A 41 -14.44 -0.24 0.46
N LEU A 42 -13.47 0.31 1.21
CA LEU A 42 -12.27 -0.42 1.60
C LEU A 42 -12.59 -1.58 2.54
N LEU A 43 -13.45 -1.38 3.53
CA LEU A 43 -13.88 -2.43 4.45
C LEU A 43 -14.65 -3.55 3.73
N ASP A 44 -15.51 -3.20 2.78
CA ASP A 44 -16.21 -4.17 1.92
C ASP A 44 -15.23 -4.96 1.05
N CYS A 45 -14.23 -4.29 0.44
CA CYS A 45 -13.18 -4.96 -0.32
C CYS A 45 -12.37 -5.92 0.56
N VAL A 46 -12.00 -5.51 1.77
CA VAL A 46 -11.27 -6.37 2.72
C VAL A 46 -12.10 -7.58 3.11
N ALA A 47 -13.41 -7.39 3.41
CA ALA A 47 -14.30 -8.49 3.77
C ALA A 47 -14.50 -9.48 2.61
N GLN A 48 -14.62 -8.99 1.38
CA GLN A 48 -14.72 -9.84 0.18
C GLN A 48 -13.40 -10.58 -0.09
N ALA A 49 -12.25 -9.92 0.04
CA ALA A 49 -10.95 -10.55 -0.10
C ALA A 49 -10.73 -11.65 0.94
N ASP A 50 -11.11 -11.41 2.20
CA ASP A 50 -11.06 -12.38 3.29
C ASP A 50 -11.97 -13.60 3.03
N ALA A 51 -13.17 -13.37 2.49
CA ALA A 51 -14.10 -14.44 2.09
C ALA A 51 -13.52 -15.30 0.95
N ILE A 52 -12.88 -14.68 -0.06
CA ILE A 52 -12.23 -15.41 -1.17
C ILE A 52 -11.02 -16.20 -0.66
N GLY A 53 -10.27 -15.67 0.30
CA GLY A 53 -9.08 -16.31 0.87
C GLY A 53 -9.38 -17.52 1.76
N LYS A 54 -10.60 -17.63 2.31
CA LYS A 54 -10.96 -18.71 3.24
C LYS A 54 -10.97 -20.12 2.62
N ASP A 55 -11.26 -20.21 1.33
CA ASP A 55 -11.47 -21.51 0.67
C ASP A 55 -10.27 -21.99 -0.15
N LYS A 56 -9.22 -21.18 -0.31
CA LYS A 56 -8.05 -21.49 -1.14
C LYS A 56 -6.77 -21.03 -0.48
N SER A 57 -5.76 -21.90 -0.44
CA SER A 57 -4.42 -21.57 0.09
C SER A 57 -3.73 -20.46 -0.73
N HIS A 58 -4.01 -20.42 -2.06
CA HIS A 58 -3.47 -19.42 -2.98
C HIS A 58 -4.57 -18.95 -3.94
N PRO A 59 -5.42 -18.00 -3.53
CA PRO A 59 -6.59 -17.59 -4.33
C PRO A 59 -6.23 -16.97 -5.68
N LEU A 60 -5.03 -16.41 -5.84
CA LEU A 60 -4.53 -15.89 -7.11
C LEU A 60 -3.85 -16.97 -7.98
N GLY A 61 -3.66 -18.19 -7.44
CA GLY A 61 -2.97 -19.28 -8.15
C GLY A 61 -1.51 -18.92 -8.45
N ASP A 62 -1.14 -18.96 -9.73
CA ASP A 62 0.20 -18.66 -10.25
C ASP A 62 0.35 -17.24 -10.84
N LYS A 63 -0.67 -16.39 -10.68
CA LYS A 63 -0.59 -15.00 -11.16
C LYS A 63 0.54 -14.25 -10.46
N PRO A 64 1.40 -13.51 -11.20
CA PRO A 64 2.47 -12.76 -10.59
C PRO A 64 1.94 -11.69 -9.64
N LEU A 65 2.49 -11.67 -8.44
CA LEU A 65 2.16 -10.74 -7.37
C LEU A 65 3.44 -10.12 -6.83
N VAL A 66 3.55 -8.81 -6.87
CA VAL A 66 4.63 -8.07 -6.18
C VAL A 66 4.02 -7.26 -5.06
N ASP A 67 4.51 -7.48 -3.85
CA ASP A 67 4.22 -6.66 -2.68
C ASP A 67 5.38 -5.68 -2.45
N ILE A 68 5.08 -4.41 -2.21
CA ILE A 68 6.09 -3.38 -2.02
C ILE A 68 5.90 -2.75 -0.64
N SER A 69 6.89 -2.94 0.22
CA SER A 69 6.93 -2.37 1.57
C SER A 69 7.70 -1.06 1.60
N ALA A 70 7.26 -0.12 2.42
CA ALA A 70 8.04 1.07 2.76
C ALA A 70 9.27 0.70 3.61
N GLY A 71 10.44 1.24 3.28
CA GLY A 71 11.67 1.00 4.02
C GLY A 71 11.73 1.77 5.34
N ASP A 72 11.11 2.95 5.40
CA ASP A 72 11.06 3.76 6.61
C ASP A 72 9.90 3.34 7.50
N ALA A 73 10.22 2.96 8.72
CA ALA A 73 9.19 2.66 9.72
C ALA A 73 8.44 3.94 10.13
N PRO A 74 7.12 3.88 10.34
CA PRO A 74 6.39 5.01 10.89
C PRO A 74 6.92 5.36 12.28
N PRO A 75 6.83 6.62 12.71
CA PRO A 75 7.33 7.08 14.01
C PRO A 75 6.43 6.59 15.14
N ILE A 76 6.50 5.30 15.46
CA ILE A 76 5.76 4.65 16.53
C ILE A 76 6.65 4.58 17.76
N PRO A 77 6.23 5.11 18.92
CA PRO A 77 6.99 4.99 20.16
C PRO A 77 7.16 3.53 20.61
N ALA A 78 8.32 3.19 21.17
CA ALA A 78 8.48 1.94 21.89
C ALA A 78 7.55 1.95 23.15
N PRO A 79 6.93 0.84 23.57
CA PRO A 79 7.08 -0.54 23.07
C PRO A 79 6.16 -0.93 21.89
N ALA A 80 5.26 -0.03 21.47
CA ALA A 80 4.30 -0.35 20.41
C ALA A 80 4.96 -0.67 19.05
N ALA A 81 6.18 -0.15 18.82
CA ALA A 81 6.93 -0.38 17.57
C ALA A 81 7.23 -1.87 17.31
N GLU A 82 7.52 -2.65 18.33
CA GLU A 82 7.78 -4.10 18.17
C GLU A 82 6.52 -4.87 17.77
N GLN A 83 5.41 -4.60 18.46
CA GLN A 83 4.12 -5.23 18.15
C GLN A 83 3.67 -4.85 16.74
N TRP A 84 3.86 -3.58 16.36
CA TRP A 84 3.55 -3.10 15.02
C TRP A 84 4.38 -3.83 13.96
N ARG A 85 5.71 -3.95 14.13
CA ARG A 85 6.57 -4.67 13.18
C ARG A 85 6.17 -6.12 13.03
N ALA A 86 5.93 -6.82 14.14
CA ALA A 86 5.50 -8.22 14.12
C ALA A 86 4.20 -8.39 13.31
N LYS A 87 3.23 -7.50 13.56
CA LYS A 87 1.94 -7.53 12.86
C LYS A 87 2.07 -7.15 11.38
N TYR A 88 2.89 -6.18 11.08
CA TYR A 88 3.20 -5.75 9.72
C TYR A 88 3.81 -6.90 8.90
N THR A 89 4.85 -7.55 9.43
CA THR A 89 5.49 -8.72 8.81
C THR A 89 4.50 -9.87 8.60
N GLU A 90 3.66 -10.17 9.60
CA GLU A 90 2.61 -11.19 9.47
C GLU A 90 1.65 -10.88 8.31
N LEU A 91 1.20 -9.63 8.20
CA LEU A 91 0.26 -9.22 7.16
C LEU A 91 0.87 -9.28 5.76
N HIS A 92 2.10 -8.81 5.57
CA HIS A 92 2.83 -8.92 4.31
C HIS A 92 3.05 -10.38 3.90
N SER A 93 3.44 -11.25 4.85
CA SER A 93 3.55 -12.69 4.59
C SER A 93 2.23 -13.31 4.10
N LYS A 94 1.10 -12.86 4.65
CA LYS A 94 -0.22 -13.29 4.18
C LYS A 94 -0.55 -12.76 2.79
N LEU A 95 -0.17 -11.52 2.46
CA LEU A 95 -0.35 -10.99 1.10
C LEU A 95 0.45 -11.80 0.09
N LEU A 96 1.71 -12.10 0.36
CA LEU A 96 2.55 -12.93 -0.51
C LEU A 96 1.99 -14.33 -0.70
N SER A 97 1.35 -14.91 0.32
CA SER A 97 0.74 -16.23 0.23
C SER A 97 -0.49 -16.31 -0.69
N LEU A 98 -1.03 -15.18 -1.15
CA LEU A 98 -2.14 -15.16 -2.09
C LEU A 98 -1.77 -15.77 -3.46
N SER A 99 -0.50 -15.76 -3.84
CA SER A 99 0.01 -16.36 -5.07
C SER A 99 1.20 -17.28 -4.80
N VAL A 100 1.34 -18.36 -5.59
CA VAL A 100 2.56 -19.18 -5.62
C VAL A 100 3.67 -18.55 -6.47
N ASN A 101 3.40 -17.43 -7.10
CA ASN A 101 4.33 -16.63 -7.90
C ASN A 101 4.35 -15.19 -7.35
N SER A 102 4.91 -15.05 -6.16
CA SER A 102 4.98 -13.76 -5.46
C SER A 102 6.41 -13.34 -5.17
N ASN A 103 6.64 -12.05 -5.14
CA ASN A 103 7.91 -11.41 -4.79
C ASN A 103 7.66 -10.25 -3.82
N ASP A 104 8.58 -10.06 -2.87
CA ASP A 104 8.57 -8.96 -1.90
C ASP A 104 9.69 -7.97 -2.20
N LEU A 105 9.37 -6.69 -2.25
CA LEU A 105 10.32 -5.61 -2.48
C LEU A 105 10.22 -4.59 -1.34
N THR A 106 11.37 -4.15 -0.86
CA THR A 106 11.44 -3.04 0.09
C THR A 106 11.87 -1.77 -0.64
N ALA A 107 11.05 -0.73 -0.59
CA ALA A 107 11.39 0.59 -1.10
C ALA A 107 12.21 1.35 -0.04
N GLU A 108 13.52 1.16 -0.07
CA GLU A 108 14.44 1.83 0.86
C GLU A 108 14.34 3.36 0.75
N ASN A 109 14.44 4.05 1.88
CA ASN A 109 14.29 5.51 1.98
C ASN A 109 12.92 6.00 1.47
N SER A 110 11.87 5.26 1.76
CA SER A 110 10.49 5.58 1.41
C SER A 110 9.59 5.45 2.62
N GLY A 111 8.74 6.45 2.83
CA GLY A 111 7.65 6.39 3.79
C GLY A 111 6.38 5.80 3.18
N HIS A 112 5.24 6.23 3.71
CA HIS A 112 3.92 5.72 3.30
C HIS A 112 3.59 5.92 1.82
N PHE A 113 4.13 6.97 1.20
CA PHE A 113 3.85 7.32 -0.20
C PHE A 113 4.94 6.81 -1.15
N ILE A 114 5.13 5.50 -1.22
CA ILE A 114 6.15 4.83 -2.04
C ILE A 114 6.14 5.33 -3.48
N ILE A 115 4.96 5.55 -4.07
CA ILE A 115 4.81 6.02 -5.45
C ILE A 115 5.39 7.43 -5.69
N ILE A 116 5.58 8.21 -4.61
CA ILE A 116 6.16 9.56 -4.65
C ILE A 116 7.65 9.49 -4.32
N ASP A 117 8.00 8.76 -3.26
CA ASP A 117 9.36 8.69 -2.74
C ASP A 117 10.26 7.83 -3.63
N ARG A 118 9.73 6.70 -4.13
CA ARG A 118 10.46 5.70 -4.92
C ARG A 118 9.63 5.21 -6.13
N PRO A 119 9.29 6.11 -7.06
CA PRO A 119 8.56 5.74 -8.29
C PRO A 119 9.34 4.73 -9.15
N ASP A 120 10.66 4.72 -9.08
CA ASP A 120 11.53 3.75 -9.73
C ASP A 120 11.19 2.31 -9.32
N VAL A 121 11.08 2.03 -8.02
CA VAL A 121 10.75 0.70 -7.49
C VAL A 121 9.36 0.26 -7.96
N VAL A 122 8.38 1.17 -7.98
CA VAL A 122 7.03 0.86 -8.44
C VAL A 122 6.99 0.56 -9.94
N ILE A 123 7.71 1.33 -10.75
CA ILE A 123 7.81 1.13 -12.21
C ILE A 123 8.48 -0.22 -12.50
N ASP A 124 9.56 -0.55 -11.80
CA ASP A 124 10.28 -1.81 -11.96
C ASP A 124 9.41 -3.00 -11.56
N ALA A 125 8.67 -2.91 -10.46
CA ALA A 125 7.72 -3.93 -10.03
C ALA A 125 6.62 -4.19 -11.07
N ILE A 126 6.03 -3.12 -11.63
CA ILE A 126 5.06 -3.23 -12.72
C ILE A 126 5.69 -3.92 -13.94
N GLY A 127 6.93 -3.54 -14.27
CA GLY A 127 7.70 -4.14 -15.36
C GLY A 127 7.91 -5.65 -15.17
N GLN A 128 8.28 -6.08 -13.96
CA GLN A 128 8.44 -7.49 -13.60
C GLN A 128 7.14 -8.27 -13.79
N VAL A 129 6.01 -7.77 -13.25
CA VAL A 129 4.70 -8.40 -13.40
C VAL A 129 4.31 -8.53 -14.87
N VAL A 130 4.45 -7.47 -15.66
CA VAL A 130 4.13 -7.48 -17.10
C VAL A 130 5.00 -8.48 -17.86
N GLN A 131 6.29 -8.53 -17.57
CA GLN A 131 7.22 -9.48 -18.22
C GLN A 131 6.91 -10.92 -17.84
N SER A 132 6.65 -11.18 -16.55
CA SER A 132 6.24 -12.51 -16.07
C SER A 132 5.02 -13.03 -16.80
N VAL A 133 3.97 -12.17 -16.96
CA VAL A 133 2.76 -12.54 -17.71
C VAL A 133 3.05 -12.79 -19.18
N ARG A 134 3.80 -11.88 -19.84
CA ARG A 134 4.08 -11.99 -21.29
C ARG A 134 4.93 -13.21 -21.64
N ASN A 135 5.87 -13.54 -20.78
CA ASN A 135 6.83 -14.62 -21.02
C ASN A 135 6.37 -15.95 -20.40
N ASN A 136 5.24 -15.97 -19.72
CA ASN A 136 4.76 -17.11 -18.93
C ASN A 136 5.86 -17.65 -17.98
N SER A 137 6.57 -16.74 -17.32
CA SER A 137 7.68 -17.03 -16.41
C SER A 137 7.32 -16.65 -14.97
N LYS A 138 8.07 -17.19 -14.01
CA LYS A 138 7.98 -16.71 -12.62
C LYS A 138 8.66 -15.35 -12.47
N LEU A 139 8.26 -14.63 -11.41
CA LEU A 139 8.92 -13.41 -10.92
C LEU A 139 10.33 -13.71 -10.43
#